data_77eedaf100bfdfe16eb5614495089fbd
#
_entry.id   77eedaf100bfdfe16eb5614495089fbd
#
_cell.length_a   1.000
_cell.length_b   1.000
_cell.length_c   1.000
_cell.angle_alpha   90.00
_cell.angle_beta   90.00
_cell.angle_gamma   90.00
#
_symmetry.space_group_name_H-M   'P 1'
#
loop_
_entity.id
_entity.type
_entity.pdbx_description
1 polymer ?
#
loop_
_entity_poly.entity_id
_entity_poly.type
_entity_poly.pdbx_seq_one_letter_code
_entity_poly.pdbx_strand_id
1 'polypeptide(L)'
;NKLADERPFTWFKSNMIHTVPMPNLGAFRRVYPGFVQLYSFMSLNKDRHIEAHKDYFNHLVEGDGDGVSKHRKFYDEYLSVLDLTEEFYLQTIEKVFQEHHLPRGCFYHRDRLVKPEKITKVALMTVEGELDDISGIGQTQAAHDLCTNIPKDMKLDHIQKGVGHYGVFNGRKFREEIYPKQMEFILKYDKQKK
;
A
#
# COMPACT_ATOMS: atom_id res chain seq x y z
N ASN A 1 -13.22 1.70 -0.49
CA ASN A 1 -12.74 3.07 -0.71
C ASN A 1 -13.93 3.99 -0.97
N LYS A 2 -14.29 4.83 0.01
CA LYS A 2 -15.49 5.69 -0.03
C LYS A 2 -15.64 6.47 -1.35
N LEU A 3 -14.56 7.04 -1.86
CA LEU A 3 -14.60 7.79 -3.12
C LEU A 3 -14.94 6.89 -4.33
N ALA A 4 -14.39 5.67 -4.36
CA ALA A 4 -14.67 4.72 -5.43
C ALA A 4 -16.12 4.21 -5.39
N ASP A 5 -16.70 4.13 -4.18
CA ASP A 5 -18.10 3.72 -3.99
C ASP A 5 -19.10 4.84 -4.36
N GLU A 6 -18.73 6.11 -4.13
CA GLU A 6 -19.59 7.28 -4.32
C GLU A 6 -19.54 7.87 -5.73
N ARG A 7 -18.48 7.64 -6.51
CA ARG A 7 -18.27 8.26 -7.81
C ARG A 7 -18.32 7.25 -8.94
N PRO A 8 -18.97 7.58 -10.07
CA PRO A 8 -18.97 6.69 -11.24
C PRO A 8 -17.58 6.64 -11.89
N PHE A 9 -17.27 5.56 -12.57
CA PHE A 9 -16.01 5.35 -13.30
C PHE A 9 -15.63 6.54 -14.21
N THR A 10 -16.61 7.09 -14.93
CA THR A 10 -16.41 8.24 -15.82
C THR A 10 -15.90 9.47 -15.10
N TRP A 11 -16.25 9.65 -13.81
CA TRP A 11 -15.76 10.76 -13.01
C TRP A 11 -14.23 10.66 -12.81
N PHE A 12 -13.71 9.46 -12.49
CA PHE A 12 -12.27 9.25 -12.34
C PHE A 12 -11.52 9.53 -13.63
N LYS A 13 -12.06 9.08 -14.76
CA LYS A 13 -11.48 9.32 -16.09
C LYS A 13 -11.41 10.81 -16.43
N SER A 14 -12.44 11.58 -16.08
CA SER A 14 -12.52 13.00 -16.44
C SER A 14 -11.78 13.93 -15.47
N ASN A 15 -11.65 13.54 -14.20
CA ASN A 15 -11.12 14.42 -13.16
C ASN A 15 -9.71 14.06 -12.68
N MET A 16 -9.30 12.78 -12.83
CA MET A 16 -8.02 12.32 -12.27
C MET A 16 -6.96 12.09 -13.34
N ILE A 17 -7.35 11.98 -14.61
CA ILE A 17 -6.42 11.73 -15.70
C ILE A 17 -6.05 13.03 -16.40
N HIS A 18 -4.75 13.26 -16.51
CA HIS A 18 -4.17 14.44 -17.14
C HIS A 18 -3.23 14.05 -18.28
N THR A 19 -3.01 14.97 -19.19
CA THR A 19 -2.03 14.80 -20.27
C THR A 19 -0.70 15.42 -19.85
N VAL A 20 0.38 14.67 -20.00
CA VAL A 20 1.73 15.17 -19.71
C VAL A 20 2.07 16.29 -20.69
N PRO A 21 2.38 17.52 -20.19
CA PRO A 21 2.66 18.67 -21.05
C PRO A 21 4.09 18.65 -21.61
N MET A 22 4.28 19.37 -22.71
CA MET A 22 5.63 19.72 -23.20
C MET A 22 6.34 20.67 -22.21
N PRO A 23 7.66 20.59 -22.03
CA PRO A 23 8.64 19.68 -22.69
C PRO A 23 8.98 18.40 -21.90
N ASN A 24 8.12 17.96 -20.99
CA ASN A 24 8.42 16.83 -20.13
C ASN A 24 8.61 15.52 -20.92
N LEU A 25 9.45 14.62 -20.41
CA LEU A 25 9.57 13.27 -20.95
C LEU A 25 8.20 12.55 -20.85
N GLY A 26 7.79 11.92 -21.96
CA GLY A 26 6.47 11.31 -22.04
C GLY A 26 5.33 12.27 -22.37
N ALA A 27 5.64 13.47 -22.90
CA ALA A 27 4.63 14.43 -23.37
C ALA A 27 3.53 13.73 -24.19
N PHE A 28 2.30 14.20 -24.02
CA PHE A 28 1.04 13.68 -24.60
C PHE A 28 0.56 12.33 -24.05
N ARG A 29 1.32 11.64 -23.18
CA ARG A 29 0.79 10.47 -22.48
C ARG A 29 -0.27 10.89 -21.47
N ARG A 30 -1.26 10.03 -21.31
CA ARG A 30 -2.31 10.21 -20.30
C ARG A 30 -1.91 9.48 -19.03
N VAL A 31 -1.97 10.19 -17.91
CA VAL A 31 -1.48 9.71 -16.62
C VAL A 31 -2.39 10.15 -15.47
N TYR A 32 -2.37 9.38 -14.38
CA TYR A 32 -2.77 9.84 -13.07
C TYR A 32 -1.55 10.45 -12.38
N PRO A 33 -1.48 11.79 -12.23
CA PRO A 33 -0.26 12.46 -11.83
C PRO A 33 0.17 12.16 -10.40
N GLY A 34 1.48 12.07 -10.16
CA GLY A 34 2.06 11.87 -8.85
C GLY A 34 1.65 12.96 -7.83
N PHE A 35 1.55 14.23 -8.26
CA PHE A 35 1.13 15.30 -7.36
C PHE A 35 -0.33 15.15 -6.88
N VAL A 36 -1.22 14.59 -7.71
CA VAL A 36 -2.62 14.30 -7.30
C VAL A 36 -2.64 13.16 -6.29
N GLN A 37 -1.79 12.14 -6.47
CA GLN A 37 -1.62 11.04 -5.52
C GLN A 37 -1.15 11.59 -4.16
N LEU A 38 -0.09 12.41 -4.16
CA LEU A 38 0.44 13.04 -2.95
C LEU A 38 -0.60 13.89 -2.23
N TYR A 39 -1.33 14.73 -2.97
CA TYR A 39 -2.40 15.54 -2.38
C TYR A 39 -3.46 14.67 -1.70
N SER A 40 -3.85 13.57 -2.35
CA SER A 40 -4.82 12.62 -1.79
C SER A 40 -4.31 11.97 -0.50
N PHE A 41 -3.07 11.49 -0.47
CA PHE A 41 -2.46 10.90 0.71
C PHE A 41 -2.28 11.90 1.86
N MET A 42 -1.79 13.09 1.56
CA MET A 42 -1.62 14.15 2.58
C MET A 42 -2.96 14.59 3.17
N SER A 43 -4.03 14.58 2.37
CA SER A 43 -5.38 14.94 2.82
C SER A 43 -5.97 13.97 3.84
N LEU A 44 -5.56 12.70 3.84
CA LEU A 44 -6.00 11.69 4.81
C LEU A 44 -5.52 11.99 6.23
N ASN A 45 -4.33 12.60 6.37
CA ASN A 45 -3.69 12.87 7.65
C ASN A 45 -3.06 14.27 7.70
N LYS A 46 -3.81 15.28 7.25
CA LYS A 46 -3.33 16.66 7.08
C LYS A 46 -2.68 17.22 8.36
N ASP A 47 -3.33 17.06 9.50
CA ASP A 47 -2.84 17.61 10.77
C ASP A 47 -1.49 17.00 11.17
N ARG A 48 -1.32 15.71 10.96
CA ARG A 48 -0.05 15.02 11.21
C ARG A 48 1.09 15.56 10.33
N HIS A 49 0.81 15.86 9.06
CA HIS A 49 1.82 16.45 8.18
C HIS A 49 2.17 17.87 8.60
N ILE A 50 1.18 18.68 9.03
CA ILE A 50 1.42 20.03 9.53
C ILE A 50 2.29 19.96 10.81
N GLU A 51 1.98 19.07 11.74
CA GLU A 51 2.72 18.90 12.97
C GLU A 51 4.17 18.43 12.70
N ALA A 52 4.36 17.47 11.84
CA ALA A 52 5.69 17.02 11.43
C ALA A 52 6.56 18.14 10.83
N HIS A 53 5.97 19.07 10.07
CA HIS A 53 6.71 20.21 9.54
C HIS A 53 7.01 21.28 10.60
N LYS A 54 6.14 21.45 11.60
CA LYS A 54 6.44 22.30 12.76
C LYS A 54 7.59 21.72 13.59
N ASP A 55 7.58 20.42 13.83
CA ASP A 55 8.67 19.73 14.53
C ASP A 55 9.99 19.88 13.76
N TYR A 56 9.95 19.74 12.44
CA TYR A 56 11.11 19.98 11.59
C TYR A 56 11.68 21.40 11.78
N PHE A 57 10.81 22.41 11.80
CA PHE A 57 11.21 23.78 12.06
C PHE A 57 11.86 23.94 13.45
N ASN A 58 11.28 23.31 14.49
CA ASN A 58 11.84 23.35 15.84
C ASN A 58 13.22 22.68 15.88
N HIS A 59 13.40 21.51 15.26
CA HIS A 59 14.72 20.86 15.15
C HIS A 59 15.77 21.76 14.46
N LEU A 60 15.36 22.52 13.43
CA LEU A 60 16.27 23.48 12.79
C LEU A 60 16.67 24.61 13.73
N VAL A 61 15.73 25.17 14.50
CA VAL A 61 16.00 26.25 15.48
C VAL A 61 16.88 25.78 16.63
N GLU A 62 16.66 24.56 17.10
CA GLU A 62 17.41 23.93 18.20
C GLU A 62 18.77 23.38 17.79
N GLY A 63 19.05 23.33 16.47
CA GLY A 63 20.29 22.74 15.94
C GLY A 63 20.35 21.21 16.03
N ASP A 64 19.20 20.53 16.16
CA ASP A 64 19.11 19.06 16.15
C ASP A 64 19.28 18.51 14.73
N GLY A 65 20.53 18.29 14.33
CA GLY A 65 20.88 17.77 13.02
C GLY A 65 20.32 16.38 12.72
N ASP A 66 20.17 15.53 13.75
CA ASP A 66 19.61 14.18 13.60
C ASP A 66 18.11 14.23 13.31
N GLY A 67 17.35 15.04 14.03
CA GLY A 67 15.93 15.28 13.79
C GLY A 67 15.68 15.85 12.38
N VAL A 68 16.45 16.85 12.00
CA VAL A 68 16.42 17.46 10.65
C VAL A 68 16.68 16.41 9.56
N SER A 69 17.74 15.59 9.71
CA SER A 69 18.12 14.58 8.73
C SER A 69 17.06 13.50 8.58
N LYS A 70 16.48 13.01 9.66
CA LYS A 70 15.40 12.02 9.65
C LYS A 70 14.16 12.54 8.93
N HIS A 71 13.75 13.78 9.23
CA HIS A 71 12.60 14.40 8.59
C HIS A 71 12.80 14.54 7.08
N ARG A 72 13.97 15.10 6.65
CA ARG A 72 14.30 15.25 5.23
C ARG A 72 14.29 13.92 4.51
N LYS A 73 15.00 12.91 5.03
CA LYS A 73 15.04 11.59 4.42
C LYS A 73 13.64 10.97 4.23
N PHE A 74 12.78 11.09 5.25
CA PHE A 74 11.40 10.61 5.15
C PHE A 74 10.63 11.34 4.05
N TYR A 75 10.67 12.67 4.02
CA TYR A 75 9.89 13.43 3.03
C TYR A 75 10.48 13.38 1.62
N ASP A 76 11.79 13.25 1.47
CA ASP A 76 12.42 13.02 0.16
C ASP A 76 11.90 11.71 -0.48
N GLU A 77 11.77 10.64 0.30
CA GLU A 77 11.17 9.38 -0.14
C GLU A 77 9.65 9.50 -0.36
N TYR A 78 8.95 10.10 0.59
CA TYR A 78 7.48 10.27 0.53
C TYR A 78 7.02 11.07 -0.68
N LEU A 79 7.79 12.09 -1.08
CA LEU A 79 7.49 12.94 -2.24
C LEU A 79 7.95 12.35 -3.58
N SER A 80 8.73 11.27 -3.57
CA SER A 80 9.24 10.59 -4.77
C SER A 80 8.17 9.68 -5.39
N VAL A 81 7.03 10.25 -5.78
CA VAL A 81 5.92 9.51 -6.38
C VAL A 81 5.91 9.69 -7.88
N LEU A 82 5.86 8.59 -8.63
CA LEU A 82 5.79 8.60 -10.10
C LEU A 82 4.33 8.69 -10.57
N ASP A 83 4.17 9.27 -11.76
CA ASP A 83 2.89 9.23 -12.45
C ASP A 83 2.50 7.77 -12.78
N LEU A 84 1.23 7.44 -12.62
CA LEU A 84 0.69 6.16 -13.07
C LEU A 84 0.07 6.32 -14.44
N THR A 85 0.18 5.30 -15.29
CA THR A 85 -0.53 5.33 -16.58
C THR A 85 -2.03 5.34 -16.39
N GLU A 86 -2.77 5.99 -17.30
CA GLU A 86 -4.23 6.02 -17.29
C GLU A 86 -4.82 4.62 -17.17
N GLU A 87 -4.30 3.68 -17.96
CA GLU A 87 -4.81 2.31 -18.03
C GLU A 87 -4.67 1.59 -16.68
N PHE A 88 -3.49 1.71 -16.04
CA PHE A 88 -3.26 1.07 -14.74
C PHE A 88 -4.16 1.65 -13.66
N TYR A 89 -4.24 2.98 -13.59
CA TYR A 89 -5.07 3.65 -12.59
C TYR A 89 -6.56 3.32 -12.76
N LEU A 90 -7.10 3.50 -13.98
CA LEU A 90 -8.52 3.28 -14.25
C LEU A 90 -8.90 1.80 -14.09
N GLN A 91 -8.04 0.87 -14.52
CA GLN A 91 -8.29 -0.55 -14.33
C GLN A 91 -8.30 -0.92 -12.84
N THR A 92 -7.46 -0.29 -12.03
CA THR A 92 -7.46 -0.48 -10.58
C THR A 92 -8.75 0.04 -9.94
N ILE A 93 -9.19 1.25 -10.30
CA ILE A 93 -10.47 1.80 -9.82
C ILE A 93 -11.63 0.87 -10.17
N GLU A 94 -11.75 0.49 -11.43
CA GLU A 94 -12.87 -0.34 -11.92
C GLU A 94 -12.83 -1.73 -11.29
N LYS A 95 -11.78 -2.50 -11.57
CA LYS A 95 -11.77 -3.95 -11.25
C LYS A 95 -11.51 -4.27 -9.78
N VAL A 96 -10.76 -3.41 -9.09
CA VAL A 96 -10.41 -3.67 -7.69
C VAL A 96 -11.39 -2.97 -6.74
N PHE A 97 -11.61 -1.66 -6.92
CA PHE A 97 -12.36 -0.86 -5.95
C PHE A 97 -13.86 -0.77 -6.23
N GLN A 98 -14.32 -0.83 -7.48
CA GLN A 98 -15.76 -0.76 -7.80
C GLN A 98 -16.38 -2.14 -8.01
N GLU A 99 -15.75 -2.96 -8.84
CA GLU A 99 -16.33 -4.25 -9.23
C GLU A 99 -15.85 -5.43 -8.40
N HIS A 100 -14.79 -5.28 -7.60
CA HIS A 100 -14.24 -6.31 -6.70
C HIS A 100 -13.99 -7.66 -7.39
N HIS A 101 -13.35 -7.64 -8.56
CA HIS A 101 -13.21 -8.82 -9.42
C HIS A 101 -12.51 -10.00 -8.75
N LEU A 102 -11.45 -9.74 -7.95
CA LEU A 102 -10.68 -10.82 -7.31
C LEU A 102 -11.51 -11.62 -6.30
N PRO A 103 -12.15 -10.98 -5.28
CA PRO A 103 -13.00 -11.71 -4.33
C PRO A 103 -14.25 -12.33 -4.98
N ARG A 104 -14.73 -11.78 -6.09
CA ARG A 104 -15.85 -12.34 -6.86
C ARG A 104 -15.45 -13.49 -7.80
N GLY A 105 -14.16 -13.83 -7.88
CA GLY A 105 -13.66 -14.91 -8.71
C GLY A 105 -13.78 -14.65 -10.23
N CYS A 106 -13.84 -13.38 -10.64
CA CYS A 106 -13.94 -12.98 -12.04
C CYS A 106 -12.80 -12.06 -12.51
N PHE A 107 -11.66 -12.09 -11.82
CA PHE A 107 -10.48 -11.31 -12.21
C PHE A 107 -9.69 -12.04 -13.31
N TYR A 108 -9.54 -11.39 -14.46
CA TYR A 108 -8.78 -11.91 -15.59
C TYR A 108 -7.47 -11.16 -15.81
N HIS A 109 -6.42 -11.89 -16.13
CA HIS A 109 -5.16 -11.36 -16.63
C HIS A 109 -4.83 -12.04 -17.97
N ARG A 110 -4.73 -11.26 -19.05
CA ARG A 110 -4.48 -11.77 -20.44
C ARG A 110 -5.36 -12.97 -20.76
N ASP A 111 -6.67 -12.80 -20.64
CA ASP A 111 -7.70 -13.82 -20.93
C ASP A 111 -7.66 -15.08 -20.06
N ARG A 112 -6.84 -15.09 -19.01
CA ARG A 112 -6.78 -16.18 -18.03
C ARG A 112 -7.39 -15.74 -16.71
N LEU A 113 -8.35 -16.52 -16.22
CA LEU A 113 -8.95 -16.32 -14.91
C LEU A 113 -7.90 -16.51 -13.82
N VAL A 114 -7.74 -15.51 -12.95
CA VAL A 114 -6.90 -15.60 -11.76
C VAL A 114 -7.60 -16.48 -10.74
N LYS A 115 -6.91 -17.52 -10.26
CA LYS A 115 -7.45 -18.56 -9.36
C LYS A 115 -6.58 -18.70 -8.13
N PRO A 116 -6.77 -17.87 -7.06
CA PRO A 116 -5.99 -17.94 -5.83
C PRO A 116 -6.09 -19.30 -5.13
N GLU A 117 -7.20 -20.00 -5.27
CA GLU A 117 -7.42 -21.34 -4.75
C GLU A 117 -6.47 -22.41 -5.32
N LYS A 118 -5.78 -22.13 -6.44
CA LYS A 118 -4.75 -23.01 -6.98
C LYS A 118 -3.42 -22.95 -6.23
N ILE A 119 -3.25 -21.98 -5.34
CA ILE A 119 -2.07 -21.90 -4.47
C ILE A 119 -2.22 -22.95 -3.37
N THR A 120 -1.35 -23.97 -3.38
CA THR A 120 -1.43 -25.12 -2.46
C THR A 120 -0.13 -25.43 -1.74
N LYS A 121 1.00 -24.91 -2.23
CA LYS A 121 2.36 -25.31 -1.78
C LYS A 121 3.15 -24.17 -1.13
N VAL A 122 2.64 -22.96 -1.19
CA VAL A 122 3.30 -21.75 -0.65
C VAL A 122 2.62 -21.39 0.66
N ALA A 123 3.40 -21.24 1.73
CA ALA A 123 2.88 -20.76 3.00
C ALA A 123 2.49 -19.29 2.90
N LEU A 124 1.39 -18.91 3.55
CA LEU A 124 0.83 -17.56 3.52
C LEU A 124 0.88 -16.93 4.91
N MET A 125 1.62 -15.84 5.03
CA MET A 125 1.59 -14.99 6.21
C MET A 125 1.06 -13.62 5.82
N THR A 126 0.09 -13.11 6.59
CA THR A 126 -0.41 -11.73 6.49
C THR A 126 -0.08 -10.95 7.75
N VAL A 127 0.23 -9.66 7.58
CA VAL A 127 0.55 -8.75 8.68
C VAL A 127 -0.22 -7.46 8.48
N GLU A 128 -1.01 -7.07 9.49
CA GLU A 128 -1.76 -5.82 9.50
C GLU A 128 -1.42 -5.00 10.74
N GLY A 129 -1.51 -3.68 10.64
CA GLY A 129 -1.39 -2.77 11.78
C GLY A 129 -2.75 -2.48 12.39
N GLU A 130 -2.86 -2.55 13.72
CA GLU A 130 -4.11 -2.25 14.43
C GLU A 130 -4.63 -0.84 14.16
N LEU A 131 -3.73 0.12 13.97
CA LEU A 131 -4.01 1.54 13.74
C LEU A 131 -3.75 1.95 12.28
N ASP A 132 -3.77 1.00 11.36
CA ASP A 132 -3.56 1.27 9.93
C ASP A 132 -4.82 1.93 9.35
N ASP A 133 -4.67 3.18 8.95
CA ASP A 133 -5.73 4.03 8.37
C ASP A 133 -5.72 4.02 6.83
N ILE A 134 -4.74 3.37 6.22
CA ILE A 134 -4.62 3.20 4.76
C ILE A 134 -5.12 1.83 4.34
N SER A 135 -4.61 0.77 5.00
CA SER A 135 -5.04 -0.61 4.81
C SER A 135 -5.65 -1.12 6.12
N GLY A 136 -6.94 -0.91 6.30
CA GLY A 136 -7.66 -1.30 7.52
C GLY A 136 -7.62 -2.82 7.76
N ILE A 137 -7.84 -3.21 9.02
CA ILE A 137 -7.90 -4.61 9.44
C ILE A 137 -8.89 -5.39 8.56
N GLY A 138 -8.47 -6.57 8.13
CA GLY A 138 -9.23 -7.47 7.26
C GLY A 138 -8.89 -7.35 5.77
N GLN A 139 -8.25 -6.25 5.32
CA GLN A 139 -7.91 -6.04 3.91
C GLN A 139 -6.88 -7.06 3.43
N THR A 140 -5.81 -7.26 4.20
CA THR A 140 -4.74 -8.21 3.87
C THR A 140 -5.14 -9.62 4.30
N GLN A 141 -5.81 -9.76 5.45
CA GLN A 141 -6.34 -11.02 5.98
C GLN A 141 -7.25 -11.74 4.97
N ALA A 142 -8.02 -11.00 4.17
CA ALA A 142 -8.90 -11.56 3.14
C ALA A 142 -8.18 -12.49 2.14
N ALA A 143 -6.85 -12.40 2.01
CA ALA A 143 -6.06 -13.34 1.20
C ALA A 143 -6.19 -14.80 1.69
N HIS A 144 -6.42 -15.00 2.98
CA HIS A 144 -6.62 -16.35 3.54
C HIS A 144 -7.92 -17.00 3.05
N ASP A 145 -8.96 -16.20 2.80
CA ASP A 145 -10.25 -16.68 2.30
C ASP A 145 -10.20 -16.93 0.78
N LEU A 146 -9.33 -16.23 0.06
CA LEU A 146 -9.11 -16.46 -1.36
C LEU A 146 -8.23 -17.69 -1.63
N CYS A 147 -7.20 -17.88 -0.81
CA CYS A 147 -6.26 -19.01 -0.91
C CYS A 147 -6.73 -20.22 -0.10
N THR A 148 -7.93 -20.73 -0.42
CA THR A 148 -8.63 -21.77 0.36
C THR A 148 -7.87 -23.08 0.48
N ASN A 149 -7.08 -23.45 -0.53
CA ASN A 149 -6.39 -24.74 -0.60
C ASN A 149 -4.97 -24.75 0.00
N ILE A 150 -4.53 -23.65 0.58
CA ILE A 150 -3.33 -23.66 1.42
C ILE A 150 -3.69 -24.35 2.74
N PRO A 151 -2.91 -25.37 3.19
CA PRO A 151 -3.13 -26.04 4.47
C PRO A 151 -3.17 -25.04 5.65
N LYS A 152 -4.03 -25.30 6.63
CA LYS A 152 -4.23 -24.37 7.76
C LYS A 152 -2.94 -24.12 8.56
N ASP A 153 -2.12 -25.15 8.72
CA ASP A 153 -0.82 -25.08 9.40
C ASP A 153 0.24 -24.27 8.63
N MET A 154 -0.01 -23.99 7.34
CA MET A 154 0.79 -23.13 6.48
C MET A 154 0.23 -21.69 6.36
N LYS A 155 -0.75 -21.34 7.16
CA LYS A 155 -1.35 -20.00 7.20
C LYS A 155 -1.06 -19.32 8.55
N LEU A 156 -0.67 -18.06 8.51
CA LEU A 156 -0.48 -17.22 9.70
C LEU A 156 -1.04 -15.82 9.43
N ASP A 157 -1.99 -15.40 10.26
CA ASP A 157 -2.47 -14.02 10.27
C ASP A 157 -1.99 -13.32 11.53
N HIS A 158 -1.40 -12.13 11.38
CA HIS A 158 -0.84 -11.36 12.49
C HIS A 158 -1.28 -9.90 12.44
N ILE A 159 -2.06 -9.49 13.45
CA ILE A 159 -2.39 -8.09 13.68
C ILE A 159 -1.44 -7.52 14.72
N GLN A 160 -0.60 -6.55 14.32
CA GLN A 160 0.34 -5.90 15.21
C GLN A 160 -0.33 -4.75 15.97
N LYS A 161 -0.38 -4.87 17.28
CA LYS A 161 -0.98 -3.85 18.18
C LYS A 161 -0.19 -2.56 18.20
N GLY A 162 -0.92 -1.43 18.18
CA GLY A 162 -0.40 -0.09 18.38
C GLY A 162 0.58 0.38 17.30
N VAL A 163 0.43 -0.11 16.04
CA VAL A 163 1.15 0.41 14.87
C VAL A 163 0.19 0.79 13.76
N GLY A 164 0.52 1.86 13.06
CA GLY A 164 -0.13 2.23 11.80
C GLY A 164 0.59 1.66 10.59
N HIS A 165 0.22 2.11 9.40
CA HIS A 165 0.67 1.59 8.10
C HIS A 165 2.19 1.40 8.00
N TYR A 166 2.98 2.41 8.32
CA TYR A 166 4.45 2.32 8.24
C TYR A 166 5.07 1.46 9.34
N GLY A 167 4.37 1.31 10.48
CA GLY A 167 4.85 0.54 11.62
C GLY A 167 4.90 -0.96 11.39
N VAL A 168 4.24 -1.47 10.32
CA VAL A 168 4.33 -2.89 9.92
C VAL A 168 5.57 -3.20 9.08
N PHE A 169 6.30 -2.18 8.63
CA PHE A 169 7.51 -2.33 7.79
C PHE A 169 8.79 -1.85 8.45
N ASN A 170 8.70 -0.96 9.43
CA ASN A 170 9.87 -0.38 10.09
C ASN A 170 9.61 0.03 11.55
N GLY A 171 10.66 0.55 12.20
CA GLY A 171 10.59 1.02 13.58
C GLY A 171 10.86 -0.06 14.62
N ARG A 172 10.66 0.30 15.90
CA ARG A 172 11.01 -0.58 17.02
C ARG A 172 10.14 -1.85 17.03
N LYS A 173 8.80 -1.69 16.95
CA LYS A 173 7.87 -2.83 16.99
C LYS A 173 8.05 -3.78 15.81
N PHE A 174 8.39 -3.26 14.63
CA PHE A 174 8.75 -4.11 13.51
C PHE A 174 9.94 -5.00 13.85
N ARG A 175 11.04 -4.41 14.34
CA ARG A 175 12.27 -5.15 14.66
C ARG A 175 12.11 -6.14 15.83
N GLU A 176 11.34 -5.77 16.84
CA GLU A 176 11.22 -6.54 18.09
C GLU A 176 10.09 -7.58 18.05
N GLU A 177 9.01 -7.32 17.32
CA GLU A 177 7.80 -8.14 17.38
C GLU A 177 7.40 -8.76 16.03
N ILE A 178 7.45 -8.00 14.91
CA ILE A 178 7.01 -8.49 13.61
C ILE A 178 8.12 -9.30 12.91
N TYR A 179 9.30 -8.72 12.77
CA TYR A 179 10.43 -9.34 12.08
C TYR A 179 10.80 -10.73 12.62
N PRO A 180 10.90 -10.96 13.95
CA PRO A 180 11.17 -12.29 14.48
C PRO A 180 10.13 -13.33 14.06
N LYS A 181 8.83 -12.97 14.07
CA LYS A 181 7.74 -13.85 13.63
C LYS A 181 7.81 -14.16 12.14
N GLN A 182 8.13 -13.15 11.32
CA GLN A 182 8.33 -13.34 9.89
C GLN A 182 9.50 -14.30 9.62
N MET A 183 10.62 -14.12 10.32
CA MET A 183 11.78 -15.00 10.17
C MET A 183 11.49 -16.42 10.62
N GLU A 184 10.82 -16.61 11.75
CA GLU A 184 10.38 -17.93 12.21
C GLU A 184 9.52 -18.63 11.18
N PHE A 185 8.52 -17.91 10.65
CA PHE A 185 7.61 -18.40 9.61
C PHE A 185 8.35 -18.77 8.33
N ILE A 186 9.25 -17.91 7.84
CA ILE A 186 10.06 -18.15 6.64
C ILE A 186 10.93 -19.39 6.85
N LEU A 187 11.67 -19.48 7.95
CA LEU A 187 12.57 -20.59 8.25
C LEU A 187 11.82 -21.91 8.40
N LYS A 188 10.61 -21.90 8.95
CA LYS A 188 9.77 -23.10 9.08
C LYS A 188 9.42 -23.72 7.71
N TYR A 189 9.19 -22.86 6.68
CA TYR A 189 8.75 -23.31 5.36
C TYR A 189 9.84 -23.21 4.28
N ASP A 190 11.05 -22.76 4.62
CA ASP A 190 12.18 -22.76 3.70
C ASP A 190 12.68 -24.19 3.45
N LYS A 191 12.35 -24.72 2.27
CA LYS A 191 12.73 -26.09 1.87
C LYS A 191 14.15 -26.21 1.29
N GLN A 192 14.90 -25.11 1.18
CA GLN A 192 16.26 -25.13 0.62
C GLN A 192 17.32 -25.62 1.62
N LYS A 193 16.94 -25.88 2.87
CA LYS A 193 17.83 -26.40 3.93
C LYS A 193 17.72 -27.92 4.13
N LYS A 194 17.48 -28.67 3.07
CA LYS A 194 17.63 -30.13 3.12
C LYS A 194 18.66 -30.60 2.13
#